data_bc9460358845d0a34be542e480ea439d
#
_entry.id   bc9460358845d0a34be542e480ea439d
#
_cell.length_a   1.000
_cell.length_b   1.000
_cell.length_c   1.000
_cell.angle_alpha   90.00
_cell.angle_beta   90.00
_cell.angle_gamma   90.00
#
_symmetry.space_group_name_H-M   'P 1'
#
loop_
_entity.id
_entity.type
_entity.pdbx_description
1 polymer ?
#
loop_
_entity_poly.entity_id
_entity_poly.type
_entity_poly.pdbx_seq_one_letter_code
_entity_poly.pdbx_strand_id
1 'polypeptide(L)'
;MQLLNTLYVNTPESYLRLDNDTLRVLVGDETRLRVPLHHLQAVVCFGRVGLSVPLMHRLADECVALVLMDDNGRFKARLEGATSGNVLLRRAQHNQLQDLSFCLELARACVAGKVRNSRHVLLRGAREAKAVDDAAALTRGAQDLAATLRALPQAADLDALRGLEGEAARQYFDRLPHLVRPELRDHFAMDGRSRRPPRDRFNALLSFLYAMWMNDCRSALEAVGLDPQVGYLHALRPGRAALALDLMEEFRPLADRLALTLVNRGQIRPEDFSVREGGGVSLTPDGRKAVVVAYQERKQEALQHPLFSQSMPLGLVPLVQARLMARSVRKEVEADGATAGYLPFLVR
;
A
#
# COMPACT_ATOMS: atom_id res chain seq x y z
N MET A 1 -12.72 19.09 5.72
CA MET A 1 -12.16 18.59 4.46
C MET A 1 -12.27 17.07 4.48
N GLN A 2 -13.23 16.50 3.75
CA GLN A 2 -13.36 15.03 3.66
C GLN A 2 -12.34 14.53 2.63
N LEU A 3 -11.22 14.09 3.12
CA LEU A 3 -10.14 13.52 2.31
C LEU A 3 -10.24 12.00 2.47
N LEU A 4 -10.66 11.24 1.48
CA LEU A 4 -10.61 9.75 1.41
C LEU A 4 -11.87 9.12 0.80
N ASN A 5 -12.60 9.85 -0.04
CA ASN A 5 -13.75 9.29 -0.72
C ASN A 5 -13.32 8.54 -1.99
N THR A 6 -12.96 7.27 -1.82
CA THR A 6 -12.72 6.37 -2.94
C THR A 6 -13.93 5.47 -3.16
N LEU A 7 -14.50 5.53 -4.37
CA LEU A 7 -15.54 4.59 -4.79
C LEU A 7 -14.88 3.32 -5.35
N TYR A 8 -15.17 2.18 -4.73
CA TYR A 8 -14.77 0.87 -5.25
C TYR A 8 -15.94 0.19 -5.93
N VAL A 9 -15.80 -0.10 -7.22
CA VAL A 9 -16.80 -0.80 -8.02
C VAL A 9 -16.31 -2.23 -8.24
N ASN A 10 -16.93 -3.17 -7.52
CA ASN A 10 -16.56 -4.58 -7.51
C ASN A 10 -17.64 -5.49 -8.12
N THR A 11 -18.81 -4.96 -8.47
CA THR A 11 -19.88 -5.72 -9.10
C THR A 11 -19.53 -5.93 -10.58
N PRO A 12 -19.44 -7.18 -11.05
CA PRO A 12 -19.20 -7.47 -12.47
C PRO A 12 -20.29 -6.86 -13.37
N GLU A 13 -19.92 -6.55 -14.60
CA GLU A 13 -20.81 -5.99 -15.64
C GLU A 13 -21.48 -4.66 -15.23
N SER A 14 -20.91 -3.95 -14.24
CA SER A 14 -21.36 -2.59 -13.90
C SER A 14 -20.99 -1.62 -15.03
N TYR A 15 -21.85 -0.62 -15.24
CA TYR A 15 -21.60 0.49 -16.14
C TYR A 15 -21.66 1.83 -15.40
N LEU A 16 -20.61 2.62 -15.50
CA LEU A 16 -20.49 3.92 -14.87
C LEU A 16 -20.73 5.03 -15.89
N ARG A 17 -21.66 5.93 -15.58
CA ARG A 17 -21.92 7.10 -16.43
C ARG A 17 -22.06 8.39 -15.63
N LEU A 18 -21.82 9.49 -16.32
CA LEU A 18 -22.10 10.82 -15.81
C LEU A 18 -23.61 11.11 -15.93
N ASP A 19 -24.19 11.67 -14.88
CA ASP A 19 -25.55 12.21 -14.84
C ASP A 19 -25.50 13.55 -14.10
N ASN A 20 -25.44 14.64 -14.84
CA ASN A 20 -25.09 15.99 -14.34
C ASN A 20 -23.76 15.93 -13.55
N ASP A 21 -23.74 16.37 -12.28
CA ASP A 21 -22.57 16.36 -11.40
C ASP A 21 -22.47 15.07 -10.53
N THR A 22 -23.12 14.00 -11.00
CA THR A 22 -23.22 12.74 -10.24
C THR A 22 -22.71 11.56 -11.07
N LEU A 23 -21.87 10.73 -10.48
CA LEU A 23 -21.52 9.42 -11.02
C LEU A 23 -22.66 8.45 -10.70
N ARG A 24 -23.20 7.78 -11.72
CA ARG A 24 -24.16 6.70 -11.57
C ARG A 24 -23.50 5.35 -11.87
N VAL A 25 -23.74 4.38 -10.98
CA VAL A 25 -23.38 2.98 -11.18
C VAL A 25 -24.64 2.21 -11.54
N LEU A 26 -24.62 1.60 -12.73
CA LEU A 26 -25.71 0.74 -13.22
C LEU A 26 -25.26 -0.71 -13.24
N VAL A 27 -26.21 -1.62 -13.01
CA VAL A 27 -26.06 -3.07 -13.24
C VAL A 27 -27.29 -3.48 -14.06
N GLY A 28 -27.07 -3.85 -15.32
CA GLY A 28 -28.14 -3.89 -16.30
C GLY A 28 -28.76 -2.48 -16.45
N ASP A 29 -30.07 -2.38 -16.41
CA ASP A 29 -30.81 -1.11 -16.50
C ASP A 29 -31.05 -0.42 -15.15
N GLU A 30 -30.69 -1.08 -14.05
CA GLU A 30 -30.95 -0.57 -12.70
C GLU A 30 -29.80 0.33 -12.20
N THR A 31 -30.16 1.50 -11.67
CA THR A 31 -29.21 2.34 -10.94
C THR A 31 -29.02 1.78 -9.52
N ARG A 32 -27.83 1.27 -9.23
CA ARG A 32 -27.48 0.74 -7.90
C ARG A 32 -26.92 1.79 -6.96
N LEU A 33 -26.26 2.81 -7.51
CA LEU A 33 -25.64 3.84 -6.70
C LEU A 33 -25.57 5.16 -7.48
N ARG A 34 -25.69 6.29 -6.75
CA ARG A 34 -25.44 7.65 -7.23
C ARG A 34 -24.50 8.34 -6.25
N VAL A 35 -23.41 8.92 -6.74
CA VAL A 35 -22.42 9.62 -5.92
C VAL A 35 -22.10 10.95 -6.55
N PRO A 36 -22.29 12.09 -5.86
CA PRO A 36 -21.85 13.40 -6.34
C PRO A 36 -20.33 13.40 -6.57
N LEU A 37 -19.87 13.91 -7.70
CA LEU A 37 -18.45 13.87 -8.09
C LEU A 37 -17.57 14.65 -7.12
N HIS A 38 -18.03 15.78 -6.60
CA HIS A 38 -17.28 16.60 -5.63
C HIS A 38 -16.97 15.88 -4.30
N HIS A 39 -17.62 14.75 -4.04
CA HIS A 39 -17.28 13.89 -2.91
C HIS A 39 -16.20 12.87 -3.24
N LEU A 40 -15.86 12.66 -4.52
CA LEU A 40 -14.93 11.62 -4.95
C LEU A 40 -13.52 12.18 -5.13
N GLN A 41 -12.55 11.41 -4.68
CA GLN A 41 -11.13 11.61 -4.96
C GLN A 41 -10.57 10.52 -5.87
N ALA A 42 -11.17 9.34 -5.83
CA ALA A 42 -10.80 8.24 -6.69
C ALA A 42 -11.99 7.32 -6.98
N VAL A 43 -11.94 6.67 -8.14
CA VAL A 43 -12.80 5.56 -8.52
C VAL A 43 -11.89 4.39 -8.88
N VAL A 44 -12.11 3.23 -8.25
CA VAL A 44 -11.35 2.00 -8.50
C VAL A 44 -12.31 0.93 -8.98
N CYS A 45 -12.14 0.48 -10.21
CA CYS A 45 -12.97 -0.53 -10.83
C CYS A 45 -12.24 -1.88 -10.90
N PHE A 46 -12.93 -2.96 -10.53
CA PHE A 46 -12.40 -4.31 -10.60
C PHE A 46 -13.10 -5.13 -11.68
N GLY A 47 -12.31 -5.78 -12.52
CA GLY A 47 -12.81 -6.67 -13.55
C GLY A 47 -13.50 -5.93 -14.69
N ARG A 48 -14.64 -6.49 -15.15
CA ARG A 48 -15.38 -5.97 -16.30
C ARG A 48 -16.34 -4.86 -15.90
N VAL A 49 -15.86 -3.63 -15.92
CA VAL A 49 -16.65 -2.43 -15.65
C VAL A 49 -16.60 -1.52 -16.87
N GLY A 50 -17.78 -1.17 -17.41
CA GLY A 50 -17.91 -0.22 -18.51
C GLY A 50 -17.90 1.23 -18.00
N LEU A 51 -17.45 2.15 -18.84
CA LEU A 51 -17.33 3.59 -18.52
C LEU A 51 -17.80 4.42 -19.69
N SER A 52 -18.60 5.46 -19.42
CA SER A 52 -18.94 6.43 -20.45
C SER A 52 -17.81 7.44 -20.66
N VAL A 53 -17.58 7.83 -21.91
CA VAL A 53 -16.56 8.82 -22.28
C VAL A 53 -16.80 10.18 -21.57
N PRO A 54 -18.04 10.71 -21.47
CA PRO A 54 -18.29 11.94 -20.74
C PRO A 54 -17.89 11.86 -19.24
N LEU A 55 -18.07 10.69 -18.60
CA LEU A 55 -17.61 10.48 -17.22
C LEU A 55 -16.09 10.51 -17.16
N MET A 56 -15.41 9.84 -18.10
CA MET A 56 -13.94 9.82 -18.13
C MET A 56 -13.37 11.24 -18.29
N HIS A 57 -13.93 12.07 -19.19
CA HIS A 57 -13.52 13.46 -19.34
C HIS A 57 -13.71 14.25 -18.04
N ARG A 58 -14.88 14.15 -17.43
CA ARG A 58 -15.17 14.87 -16.18
C ARG A 58 -14.27 14.46 -15.02
N LEU A 59 -13.98 13.16 -14.87
CA LEU A 59 -13.04 12.67 -13.85
C LEU A 59 -11.63 13.23 -14.08
N ALA A 60 -11.18 13.29 -15.34
CA ALA A 60 -9.88 13.83 -15.71
C ALA A 60 -9.79 15.35 -15.39
N ASP A 61 -10.82 16.12 -15.75
CA ASP A 61 -10.87 17.56 -15.52
C ASP A 61 -10.89 17.93 -14.04
N GLU A 62 -11.58 17.12 -13.21
CA GLU A 62 -11.66 17.31 -11.76
C GLU A 62 -10.52 16.65 -10.99
N CYS A 63 -9.53 16.08 -11.68
CA CYS A 63 -8.41 15.36 -11.08
C CYS A 63 -8.85 14.20 -10.15
N VAL A 64 -10.02 13.60 -10.41
CA VAL A 64 -10.50 12.41 -9.73
C VAL A 64 -9.81 11.19 -10.34
N ALA A 65 -9.00 10.49 -9.57
CA ALA A 65 -8.27 9.33 -10.06
C ALA A 65 -9.22 8.19 -10.47
N LEU A 66 -9.13 7.71 -11.70
CA LEU A 66 -9.81 6.49 -12.15
C LEU A 66 -8.78 5.38 -12.36
N VAL A 67 -8.94 4.29 -11.64
CA VAL A 67 -8.04 3.14 -11.68
C VAL A 67 -8.81 1.89 -12.11
N LEU A 68 -8.28 1.20 -13.11
CA LEU A 68 -8.82 -0.06 -13.60
C LEU A 68 -7.93 -1.21 -13.12
N MET A 69 -8.51 -2.17 -12.45
CA MET A 69 -7.87 -3.38 -11.97
C MET A 69 -8.53 -4.62 -12.58
N ASP A 70 -7.78 -5.69 -12.77
CA ASP A 70 -8.41 -6.97 -13.12
C ASP A 70 -9.13 -7.60 -11.90
N ASP A 71 -9.78 -8.74 -12.14
CA ASP A 71 -10.49 -9.51 -11.10
C ASP A 71 -9.59 -9.95 -9.95
N ASN A 72 -8.28 -9.87 -10.08
CA ASN A 72 -7.31 -10.24 -9.05
C ASN A 72 -6.73 -9.03 -8.31
N GLY A 73 -7.26 -7.82 -8.55
CA GLY A 73 -6.73 -6.59 -8.00
C GLY A 73 -5.39 -6.17 -8.63
N ARG A 74 -5.01 -6.72 -9.80
CA ARG A 74 -3.81 -6.25 -10.50
C ARG A 74 -4.15 -5.00 -11.28
N PHE A 75 -3.32 -4.01 -11.15
CA PHE A 75 -3.40 -2.77 -11.94
C PHE A 75 -3.36 -3.08 -13.44
N LYS A 76 -4.28 -2.50 -14.21
CA LYS A 76 -4.36 -2.59 -15.67
C LYS A 76 -4.15 -1.24 -16.33
N ALA A 77 -4.91 -0.25 -15.92
CA ALA A 77 -4.86 1.08 -16.51
C ALA A 77 -5.28 2.13 -15.48
N ARG A 78 -4.94 3.37 -15.79
CA ARG A 78 -5.37 4.54 -15.07
C ARG A 78 -5.71 5.64 -16.08
N LEU A 79 -6.76 6.39 -15.80
CA LEU A 79 -7.02 7.63 -16.50
C LEU A 79 -6.18 8.73 -15.85
N GLU A 80 -5.38 9.40 -16.63
CA GLU A 80 -4.61 10.58 -16.25
C GLU A 80 -5.08 11.76 -17.10
N GLY A 81 -5.43 12.85 -16.43
CA GLY A 81 -5.71 14.12 -17.08
C GLY A 81 -4.43 14.84 -17.52
N ALA A 82 -4.56 16.11 -17.88
CA ALA A 82 -3.40 16.92 -18.21
C ALA A 82 -2.40 16.94 -17.07
N THR A 83 -1.11 16.79 -17.40
CA THR A 83 -0.04 16.82 -16.39
C THR A 83 -0.01 18.21 -15.74
N SER A 84 -0.48 18.28 -14.52
CA SER A 84 -0.40 19.44 -13.65
C SER A 84 0.67 19.28 -12.60
N GLY A 85 1.06 20.35 -11.93
CA GLY A 85 1.90 20.30 -10.76
C GLY A 85 3.31 20.87 -10.95
N ASN A 86 4.07 20.79 -9.88
CA ASN A 86 5.34 21.50 -9.69
C ASN A 86 6.46 20.90 -10.54
N VAL A 87 6.72 21.48 -11.72
CA VAL A 87 7.82 21.08 -12.61
C VAL A 87 9.20 21.18 -11.92
N LEU A 88 9.36 22.16 -11.00
CA LEU A 88 10.61 22.33 -10.26
C LEU A 88 10.86 21.18 -9.29
N LEU A 89 9.80 20.67 -8.65
CA LEU A 89 9.90 19.50 -7.79
C LEU A 89 10.29 18.25 -8.59
N ARG A 90 9.67 18.02 -9.75
CA ARG A 90 10.05 16.89 -10.62
C ARG A 90 11.49 17.01 -11.10
N ARG A 91 11.92 18.21 -11.51
CA ARG A 91 13.32 18.44 -11.89
C ARG A 91 14.27 18.15 -10.73
N ALA A 92 13.95 18.61 -9.52
CA ALA A 92 14.73 18.28 -8.33
C ALA A 92 14.77 16.77 -8.07
N GLN A 93 13.63 16.09 -8.19
CA GLN A 93 13.52 14.63 -8.03
C GLN A 93 14.45 13.87 -9.01
N HIS A 94 14.46 14.25 -10.28
CA HIS A 94 15.34 13.63 -11.27
C HIS A 94 16.82 13.94 -10.98
N ASN A 95 17.14 15.18 -10.60
CA ASN A 95 18.51 15.56 -10.27
C ASN A 95 19.05 14.78 -9.06
N GLN A 96 18.22 14.50 -8.05
CA GLN A 96 18.64 13.73 -6.88
C GLN A 96 19.04 12.28 -7.20
N LEU A 97 18.67 11.72 -8.35
CA LEU A 97 19.16 10.41 -8.79
C LEU A 97 20.68 10.38 -9.04
N GLN A 98 21.31 11.53 -9.29
CA GLN A 98 22.76 11.64 -9.46
C GLN A 98 23.50 11.68 -8.12
N ASP A 99 22.79 11.96 -7.03
CA ASP A 99 23.34 12.01 -5.67
C ASP A 99 23.15 10.64 -5.01
N LEU A 100 24.15 9.78 -5.12
CA LEU A 100 24.10 8.42 -4.55
C LEU A 100 23.97 8.43 -3.03
N SER A 101 24.50 9.44 -2.33
CA SER A 101 24.35 9.60 -0.88
C SER A 101 22.88 9.85 -0.54
N PHE A 102 22.25 10.80 -1.22
CA PHE A 102 20.82 11.09 -1.05
C PHE A 102 19.96 9.84 -1.35
N CYS A 103 20.25 9.13 -2.46
CA CYS A 103 19.54 7.90 -2.81
C CYS A 103 19.63 6.87 -1.69
N LEU A 104 20.82 6.65 -1.15
CA LEU A 104 21.07 5.69 -0.08
C LEU A 104 20.39 6.11 1.24
N GLU A 105 20.42 7.39 1.60
CA GLU A 105 19.78 7.90 2.82
C GLU A 105 18.25 7.75 2.78
N LEU A 106 17.63 8.16 1.67
CA LEU A 106 16.18 8.04 1.50
C LEU A 106 15.74 6.57 1.46
N ALA A 107 16.46 5.73 0.72
CA ALA A 107 16.21 4.30 0.65
C ALA A 107 16.35 3.63 2.04
N ARG A 108 17.39 4.00 2.80
CA ARG A 108 17.63 3.52 4.17
C ARG A 108 16.46 3.89 5.09
N ALA A 109 15.94 5.10 4.99
CA ALA A 109 14.78 5.53 5.76
C ALA A 109 13.54 4.69 5.44
N CYS A 110 13.24 4.44 4.16
CA CYS A 110 12.11 3.58 3.75
C CYS A 110 12.25 2.15 4.29
N VAL A 111 13.45 1.56 4.18
CA VAL A 111 13.74 0.21 4.70
C VAL A 111 13.64 0.18 6.23
N ALA A 112 14.18 1.18 6.91
CA ALA A 112 14.09 1.29 8.37
C ALA A 112 12.63 1.37 8.84
N GLY A 113 11.78 2.15 8.16
CA GLY A 113 10.34 2.21 8.40
C GLY A 113 9.68 0.85 8.28
N LYS A 114 9.92 0.13 7.18
CA LYS A 114 9.43 -1.23 6.97
C LYS A 114 9.85 -2.18 8.09
N VAL A 115 11.15 -2.29 8.34
CA VAL A 115 11.69 -3.26 9.31
C VAL A 115 11.20 -2.95 10.72
N ARG A 116 11.11 -1.67 11.11
CA ARG A 116 10.61 -1.27 12.42
C ARG A 116 9.12 -1.56 12.60
N ASN A 117 8.31 -1.30 11.58
CA ASN A 117 6.89 -1.60 11.58
C ASN A 117 6.63 -3.13 11.56
N SER A 118 7.41 -3.89 10.79
CA SER A 118 7.37 -5.38 10.81
C SER A 118 7.70 -5.93 12.21
N ARG A 119 8.76 -5.39 12.83
CA ARG A 119 9.13 -5.74 14.20
C ARG A 119 8.00 -5.44 15.19
N HIS A 120 7.30 -4.31 15.03
CA HIS A 120 6.15 -3.98 15.86
C HIS A 120 5.02 -5.01 15.73
N VAL A 121 4.75 -5.50 14.52
CA VAL A 121 3.76 -6.57 14.28
C VAL A 121 4.14 -7.84 15.03
N LEU A 122 5.41 -8.29 14.95
CA LEU A 122 5.87 -9.47 15.67
C LEU A 122 5.81 -9.31 17.19
N LEU A 123 6.26 -8.16 17.73
CA LEU A 123 6.23 -7.91 19.18
C LEU A 123 4.79 -7.87 19.72
N ARG A 124 3.86 -7.30 18.96
CA ARG A 124 2.45 -7.34 19.33
C ARG A 124 1.91 -8.76 19.33
N GLY A 125 2.19 -9.52 18.26
CA GLY A 125 1.80 -10.92 18.16
C GLY A 125 2.37 -11.77 19.30
N ALA A 126 3.64 -11.57 19.68
CA ALA A 126 4.26 -12.26 20.79
C ALA A 126 3.54 -12.02 22.13
N ARG A 127 3.04 -10.80 22.36
CA ARG A 127 2.25 -10.46 23.58
C ARG A 127 0.84 -11.06 23.56
N GLU A 128 0.26 -11.23 22.36
CA GLU A 128 -1.10 -11.74 22.19
C GLU A 128 -1.12 -13.29 22.00
N ALA A 129 0.03 -13.92 21.75
CA ALA A 129 0.16 -15.34 21.55
C ALA A 129 -0.20 -16.15 22.80
N LYS A 130 -1.05 -17.18 22.63
CA LYS A 130 -1.45 -18.09 23.72
C LYS A 130 -0.45 -19.26 23.90
N ALA A 131 0.17 -19.71 22.81
CA ALA A 131 1.16 -20.78 22.85
C ALA A 131 2.56 -20.19 23.13
N VAL A 132 3.27 -20.82 24.06
CA VAL A 132 4.63 -20.40 24.47
C VAL A 132 5.60 -20.44 23.29
N ASP A 133 5.49 -21.47 22.42
CA ASP A 133 6.34 -21.63 21.26
C ASP A 133 6.13 -20.52 20.23
N ASP A 134 4.87 -20.11 20.01
CA ASP A 134 4.55 -18.99 19.11
C ASP A 134 5.12 -17.68 19.66
N ALA A 135 4.91 -17.39 20.96
CA ALA A 135 5.47 -16.22 21.60
C ALA A 135 7.01 -16.16 21.50
N ALA A 136 7.66 -17.31 21.71
CA ALA A 136 9.12 -17.43 21.60
C ALA A 136 9.60 -17.24 20.14
N ALA A 137 8.93 -17.83 19.17
CA ALA A 137 9.27 -17.67 17.74
C ALA A 137 9.13 -16.23 17.28
N LEU A 138 8.02 -15.56 17.65
CA LEU A 138 7.77 -14.14 17.32
C LEU A 138 8.75 -13.20 18.00
N THR A 139 9.13 -13.48 19.25
CA THR A 139 10.12 -12.70 19.99
C THR A 139 11.50 -12.81 19.34
N ARG A 140 11.93 -14.03 18.95
CA ARG A 140 13.18 -14.25 18.19
C ARG A 140 13.17 -13.48 16.89
N GLY A 141 12.10 -13.58 16.07
CA GLY A 141 11.98 -12.81 14.83
C GLY A 141 12.07 -11.30 15.06
N ALA A 142 11.47 -10.79 16.13
CA ALA A 142 11.58 -9.37 16.48
C ALA A 142 13.01 -8.95 16.90
N GLN A 143 13.80 -9.86 17.49
CA GLN A 143 15.21 -9.65 17.81
C GLN A 143 16.07 -9.64 16.53
N ASP A 144 15.80 -10.56 15.59
CA ASP A 144 16.47 -10.62 14.29
C ASP A 144 16.26 -9.31 13.51
N LEU A 145 15.02 -8.82 13.45
CA LEU A 145 14.71 -7.52 12.83
C LEU A 145 15.38 -6.34 13.57
N ALA A 146 15.55 -6.40 14.89
CA ALA A 146 16.29 -5.39 15.63
C ALA A 146 17.80 -5.42 15.29
N ALA A 147 18.37 -6.59 15.01
CA ALA A 147 19.75 -6.70 14.53
C ALA A 147 19.89 -6.07 13.13
N THR A 148 18.95 -6.33 12.22
CA THR A 148 18.92 -5.67 10.92
C THR A 148 18.86 -4.15 11.04
N LEU A 149 17.98 -3.60 11.91
CA LEU A 149 17.90 -2.15 12.13
C LEU A 149 19.23 -1.54 12.57
N ARG A 150 20.04 -2.25 13.37
CA ARG A 150 21.39 -1.79 13.77
C ARG A 150 22.40 -1.87 12.62
N ALA A 151 22.18 -2.77 11.67
CA ALA A 151 23.06 -2.95 10.51
C ALA A 151 22.77 -1.95 9.38
N LEU A 152 21.52 -1.44 9.26
CA LEU A 152 21.15 -0.51 8.17
C LEU A 152 22.08 0.72 8.02
N PRO A 153 22.55 1.38 9.10
CA PRO A 153 23.45 2.51 8.96
C PRO A 153 24.80 2.17 8.32
N GLN A 154 25.25 0.91 8.42
CA GLN A 154 26.52 0.44 7.87
C GLN A 154 26.43 -0.01 6.40
N ALA A 155 25.24 -0.06 5.80
CA ALA A 155 25.08 -0.39 4.39
C ALA A 155 25.86 0.63 3.53
N ALA A 156 26.87 0.15 2.80
CA ALA A 156 27.76 1.01 2.03
C ALA A 156 27.10 1.57 0.76
N ASP A 157 26.15 0.84 0.21
CA ASP A 157 25.45 1.15 -1.04
C ASP A 157 24.01 0.58 -1.06
N LEU A 158 23.31 0.85 -2.15
CA LEU A 158 21.93 0.37 -2.34
C LEU A 158 21.81 -1.15 -2.46
N ASP A 159 22.84 -1.84 -2.94
CA ASP A 159 22.78 -3.30 -3.10
C ASP A 159 22.99 -3.99 -1.75
N ALA A 160 23.90 -3.51 -0.92
CA ALA A 160 24.04 -3.93 0.46
C ALA A 160 22.74 -3.68 1.25
N LEU A 161 22.13 -2.50 1.07
CA LEU A 161 20.85 -2.16 1.70
C LEU A 161 19.71 -3.08 1.26
N ARG A 162 19.62 -3.41 -0.03
CA ARG A 162 18.64 -4.37 -0.56
C ARG A 162 18.86 -5.78 -0.04
N GLY A 163 20.12 -6.17 0.16
CA GLY A 163 20.47 -7.43 0.80
C GLY A 163 19.92 -7.54 2.22
N LEU A 164 20.13 -6.50 3.04
CA LEU A 164 19.60 -6.41 4.41
C LEU A 164 18.06 -6.39 4.41
N GLU A 165 17.44 -5.66 3.49
CA GLU A 165 15.98 -5.62 3.33
C GLU A 165 15.41 -6.99 2.99
N GLY A 166 16.03 -7.68 2.02
CA GLY A 166 15.62 -9.01 1.59
C GLY A 166 15.70 -10.05 2.70
N GLU A 167 16.79 -10.06 3.46
CA GLU A 167 16.96 -10.94 4.61
C GLU A 167 15.95 -10.64 5.72
N ALA A 168 15.74 -9.35 6.06
CA ALA A 168 14.72 -8.97 7.02
C ALA A 168 13.31 -9.39 6.57
N ALA A 169 13.01 -9.26 5.28
CA ALA A 169 11.73 -9.70 4.73
C ALA A 169 11.57 -11.22 4.86
N ARG A 170 12.59 -12.00 4.53
CA ARG A 170 12.58 -13.48 4.69
C ARG A 170 12.31 -13.86 6.14
N GLN A 171 13.09 -13.32 7.08
CA GLN A 171 12.95 -13.57 8.52
C GLN A 171 11.54 -13.22 9.02
N TYR A 172 10.98 -12.10 8.56
CA TYR A 172 9.64 -11.67 8.93
C TYR A 172 8.56 -12.61 8.40
N PHE A 173 8.62 -12.97 7.10
CA PHE A 173 7.64 -13.85 6.48
C PHE A 173 7.67 -15.27 7.05
N ASP A 174 8.84 -15.77 7.46
CA ASP A 174 9.00 -17.07 8.15
C ASP A 174 8.27 -17.09 9.52
N ARG A 175 7.98 -15.93 10.11
CA ARG A 175 7.29 -15.80 11.40
C ARG A 175 5.79 -15.52 11.27
N LEU A 176 5.30 -15.14 10.12
CA LEU A 176 3.88 -14.81 9.92
C LEU A 176 2.92 -15.96 10.26
N PRO A 177 3.23 -17.25 9.98
CA PRO A 177 2.35 -18.35 10.36
C PRO A 177 2.05 -18.41 11.87
N HIS A 178 3.00 -17.98 12.73
CA HIS A 178 2.81 -17.94 14.18
C HIS A 178 1.80 -16.83 14.63
N LEU A 179 1.46 -15.90 13.73
CA LEU A 179 0.42 -14.87 13.98
C LEU A 179 -0.98 -15.32 13.55
N VAL A 180 -1.09 -16.40 12.79
CA VAL A 180 -2.35 -17.04 12.44
C VAL A 180 -2.77 -17.97 13.57
N ARG A 181 -4.07 -17.90 13.95
CA ARG A 181 -4.61 -18.80 14.98
C ARG A 181 -4.40 -20.27 14.61
N PRO A 182 -4.04 -21.13 15.56
CA PRO A 182 -3.68 -22.53 15.29
C PRO A 182 -4.71 -23.26 14.43
N GLU A 183 -6.00 -23.09 14.72
CA GLU A 183 -7.12 -23.71 14.03
C GLU A 183 -7.30 -23.27 12.57
N LEU A 184 -6.66 -22.17 12.17
CA LEU A 184 -6.72 -21.60 10.81
C LEU A 184 -5.45 -21.83 10.00
N ARG A 185 -4.37 -22.32 10.61
CA ARG A 185 -3.04 -22.43 9.96
C ARG A 185 -3.05 -23.30 8.72
N ASP A 186 -3.74 -24.43 8.78
CA ASP A 186 -3.80 -25.37 7.63
C ASP A 186 -4.54 -24.74 6.44
N HIS A 187 -5.55 -23.91 6.71
CA HIS A 187 -6.31 -23.23 5.68
C HIS A 187 -5.58 -22.02 5.07
N PHE A 188 -4.73 -21.40 5.86
CA PHE A 188 -3.95 -20.20 5.47
C PHE A 188 -2.44 -20.45 5.55
N ALA A 189 -2.04 -21.70 5.33
CA ALA A 189 -0.63 -22.07 5.25
C ALA A 189 0.09 -21.24 4.18
N MET A 190 1.30 -20.80 4.48
CA MET A 190 2.14 -20.01 3.63
C MET A 190 3.53 -20.62 3.57
N ASP A 191 3.97 -21.02 2.38
CA ASP A 191 5.34 -21.43 2.10
C ASP A 191 6.10 -20.26 1.48
N GLY A 192 6.59 -19.38 2.35
CA GLY A 192 7.26 -18.15 1.96
C GLY A 192 6.37 -17.14 1.21
N ARG A 193 6.99 -16.14 0.60
CA ARG A 193 6.26 -15.08 -0.13
C ARG A 193 6.16 -15.37 -1.63
N SER A 194 5.00 -15.83 -2.12
CA SER A 194 4.66 -15.99 -3.54
C SER A 194 3.84 -14.83 -4.08
N ARG A 195 4.12 -14.35 -5.32
CA ARG A 195 3.53 -13.10 -5.85
C ARG A 195 2.90 -13.23 -7.24
N ARG A 196 3.47 -14.01 -8.13
CA ARG A 196 3.11 -14.01 -9.58
C ARG A 196 3.13 -15.41 -10.15
N PRO A 197 2.05 -16.17 -10.00
CA PRO A 197 0.86 -15.90 -9.20
C PRO A 197 1.08 -16.18 -7.70
N PRO A 198 0.21 -15.68 -6.79
CA PRO A 198 0.14 -16.18 -5.42
C PRO A 198 -0.28 -17.64 -5.43
N ARG A 199 0.35 -18.48 -4.60
CA ARG A 199 0.14 -19.93 -4.58
C ARG A 199 -0.69 -20.42 -3.40
N ASP A 200 -0.97 -19.56 -2.45
CA ASP A 200 -1.78 -19.83 -1.27
C ASP A 200 -2.72 -18.65 -0.97
N ARG A 201 -3.68 -18.90 -0.09
CA ARG A 201 -4.74 -17.93 0.26
C ARG A 201 -4.16 -16.69 0.93
N PHE A 202 -3.22 -16.87 1.86
CA PHE A 202 -2.64 -15.74 2.59
C PHE A 202 -1.83 -14.82 1.67
N ASN A 203 -1.01 -15.41 0.78
CA ASN A 203 -0.29 -14.67 -0.24
C ASN A 203 -1.21 -13.96 -1.26
N ALA A 204 -2.38 -14.56 -1.58
CA ALA A 204 -3.39 -13.93 -2.43
C ALA A 204 -3.98 -12.68 -1.75
N LEU A 205 -4.34 -12.79 -0.47
CA LEU A 205 -4.85 -11.68 0.34
C LEU A 205 -3.83 -10.55 0.47
N LEU A 206 -2.58 -10.88 0.81
CA LEU A 206 -1.48 -9.90 0.88
C LEU A 206 -1.25 -9.20 -0.45
N SER A 207 -1.27 -9.94 -1.55
CA SER A 207 -1.05 -9.36 -2.89
C SER A 207 -2.14 -8.37 -3.26
N PHE A 208 -3.39 -8.67 -2.90
CA PHE A 208 -4.53 -7.78 -3.12
C PHE A 208 -4.41 -6.50 -2.26
N LEU A 209 -4.15 -6.62 -0.96
CA LEU A 209 -3.97 -5.47 -0.06
C LEU A 209 -2.77 -4.60 -0.47
N TYR A 210 -1.66 -5.20 -0.91
CA TYR A 210 -0.50 -4.46 -1.39
C TYR A 210 -0.81 -3.70 -2.69
N ALA A 211 -1.66 -4.24 -3.58
CA ALA A 211 -2.09 -3.52 -4.76
C ALA A 211 -2.93 -2.27 -4.40
N MET A 212 -3.78 -2.37 -3.39
CA MET A 212 -4.57 -1.25 -2.89
C MET A 212 -3.68 -0.16 -2.25
N TRP A 213 -2.76 -0.55 -1.35
CA TRP A 213 -1.80 0.38 -0.75
C TRP A 213 -0.88 1.03 -1.78
N MET A 214 -0.43 0.26 -2.77
CA MET A 214 0.38 0.76 -3.87
C MET A 214 -0.33 1.87 -4.65
N ASN A 215 -1.63 1.69 -4.91
CA ASN A 215 -2.44 2.69 -5.59
C ASN A 215 -2.61 3.96 -4.73
N ASP A 216 -2.83 3.83 -3.43
CA ASP A 216 -2.93 4.97 -2.52
C ASP A 216 -1.60 5.73 -2.41
N CYS A 217 -0.46 5.03 -2.30
CA CYS A 217 0.87 5.65 -2.31
C CYS A 217 1.16 6.38 -3.63
N ARG A 218 0.81 5.77 -4.77
CA ARG A 218 0.94 6.40 -6.07
C ARG A 218 0.13 7.69 -6.16
N SER A 219 -1.14 7.63 -5.79
CA SER A 219 -2.03 8.79 -5.79
C SER A 219 -1.54 9.92 -4.87
N ALA A 220 -0.99 9.56 -3.71
CA ALA A 220 -0.40 10.53 -2.78
C ALA A 220 0.82 11.25 -3.37
N LEU A 221 1.71 10.53 -4.06
CA LEU A 221 2.88 11.12 -4.72
C LEU A 221 2.49 12.06 -5.86
N GLU A 222 1.53 11.65 -6.70
CA GLU A 222 1.01 12.47 -7.79
C GLU A 222 0.32 13.74 -7.27
N ALA A 223 -0.47 13.64 -6.19
CA ALA A 223 -1.13 14.80 -5.57
C ALA A 223 -0.13 15.83 -5.02
N VAL A 224 1.08 15.42 -4.69
CA VAL A 224 2.16 16.32 -4.24
C VAL A 224 3.00 16.85 -5.42
N GLY A 225 2.88 16.23 -6.60
CA GLY A 225 3.62 16.60 -7.81
C GLY A 225 4.95 15.84 -7.98
N LEU A 226 5.15 14.73 -7.26
CA LEU A 226 6.24 13.79 -7.48
C LEU A 226 5.89 12.79 -8.59
N ASP A 227 6.89 12.38 -9.37
CA ASP A 227 6.75 11.29 -10.32
C ASP A 227 6.83 9.95 -9.58
N PRO A 228 5.76 9.14 -9.55
CA PRO A 228 5.77 7.87 -8.83
C PRO A 228 6.69 6.81 -9.45
N GLN A 229 7.21 7.00 -10.66
CA GLN A 229 8.11 6.07 -11.32
C GLN A 229 9.57 6.30 -10.94
N VAL A 230 9.93 7.50 -10.48
CA VAL A 230 11.31 7.90 -10.16
C VAL A 230 11.60 7.61 -8.69
N GLY A 231 12.00 6.37 -8.38
CA GLY A 231 12.33 5.89 -7.03
C GLY A 231 13.84 5.84 -6.78
N TYR A 232 14.20 5.66 -5.51
CA TYR A 232 15.58 5.69 -5.02
C TYR A 232 16.03 4.32 -4.48
N LEU A 233 15.13 3.52 -3.91
CA LEU A 233 15.40 2.14 -3.45
C LEU A 233 15.19 1.13 -4.57
N HIS A 234 14.04 1.19 -5.22
CA HIS A 234 13.68 0.26 -6.29
C HIS A 234 14.27 0.72 -7.62
N ALA A 235 14.92 -0.21 -8.34
CA ALA A 235 15.50 0.05 -9.65
C ALA A 235 14.44 0.59 -10.64
N LEU A 236 14.82 1.61 -11.38
CA LEU A 236 14.01 2.18 -12.45
C LEU A 236 13.82 1.14 -13.56
N ARG A 237 12.58 0.89 -13.93
CA ARG A 237 12.20 -0.02 -15.02
C ARG A 237 10.94 0.52 -15.71
N PRO A 238 10.80 0.38 -17.03
CA PRO A 238 9.58 0.77 -17.74
C PRO A 238 8.32 0.21 -17.07
N GLY A 239 7.31 1.07 -16.85
CA GLY A 239 6.03 0.70 -16.24
C GLY A 239 6.06 0.40 -14.73
N ARG A 240 7.21 0.55 -14.07
CA ARG A 240 7.35 0.34 -12.62
C ARG A 240 7.25 1.65 -11.86
N ALA A 241 6.26 1.77 -11.00
CA ALA A 241 6.14 2.92 -10.11
C ALA A 241 7.10 2.78 -8.91
N ALA A 242 8.39 3.02 -9.17
CA ALA A 242 9.48 2.74 -8.23
C ALA A 242 9.36 3.56 -6.94
N LEU A 243 9.05 4.88 -7.02
CA LEU A 243 8.89 5.71 -5.82
C LEU A 243 7.65 5.33 -5.01
N ALA A 244 6.56 4.93 -5.69
CA ALA A 244 5.39 4.46 -4.96
C ALA A 244 5.66 3.13 -4.24
N LEU A 245 6.53 2.26 -4.78
CA LEU A 245 7.02 1.08 -4.08
C LEU A 245 7.92 1.46 -2.90
N ASP A 246 8.79 2.45 -3.05
CA ASP A 246 9.66 2.95 -1.98
C ASP A 246 8.80 3.47 -0.80
N LEU A 247 7.84 4.33 -1.09
CA LEU A 247 6.91 4.87 -0.10
C LEU A 247 6.06 3.77 0.55
N MET A 248 5.63 2.77 -0.23
CA MET A 248 4.79 1.70 0.29
C MET A 248 5.51 0.79 1.28
N GLU A 249 6.85 0.74 1.29
CA GLU A 249 7.60 -0.16 2.19
C GLU A 249 7.20 0.03 3.66
N GLU A 250 7.02 1.25 4.12
CA GLU A 250 6.61 1.53 5.50
C GLU A 250 5.15 1.15 5.82
N PHE A 251 4.30 0.98 4.81
CA PHE A 251 2.89 0.59 4.93
C PHE A 251 2.64 -0.90 4.76
N ARG A 252 3.61 -1.68 4.24
CA ARG A 252 3.44 -3.15 4.07
C ARG A 252 3.03 -3.85 5.37
N PRO A 253 3.66 -3.59 6.53
CA PRO A 253 3.29 -4.25 7.77
C PRO A 253 1.86 -3.91 8.26
N LEU A 254 1.31 -2.76 7.83
CA LEU A 254 -0.10 -2.43 8.10
C LEU A 254 -1.06 -3.28 7.26
N ALA A 255 -0.70 -3.54 5.99
CA ALA A 255 -1.45 -4.46 5.14
C ALA A 255 -1.40 -5.89 5.69
N ASP A 256 -0.21 -6.34 6.16
CA ASP A 256 -0.02 -7.67 6.76
C ASP A 256 -0.90 -7.82 8.01
N ARG A 257 -0.90 -6.79 8.87
CA ARG A 257 -1.72 -6.77 10.07
C ARG A 257 -3.23 -6.77 9.76
N LEU A 258 -3.66 -6.08 8.71
CA LEU A 258 -5.05 -6.14 8.26
C LEU A 258 -5.39 -7.55 7.75
N ALA A 259 -4.53 -8.18 6.95
CA ALA A 259 -4.71 -9.55 6.49
C ALA A 259 -4.86 -10.54 7.67
N LEU A 260 -3.97 -10.45 8.66
CA LEU A 260 -4.04 -11.26 9.88
C LEU A 260 -5.34 -11.01 10.66
N THR A 261 -5.78 -9.76 10.75
CA THR A 261 -7.04 -9.42 11.43
C THR A 261 -8.23 -10.06 10.72
N LEU A 262 -8.31 -9.95 9.38
CA LEU A 262 -9.38 -10.52 8.58
C LEU A 262 -9.46 -12.04 8.72
N VAL A 263 -8.32 -12.72 8.65
CA VAL A 263 -8.22 -14.18 8.82
C VAL A 263 -8.59 -14.58 10.24
N ASN A 264 -7.92 -14.01 11.24
CA ASN A 264 -8.09 -14.41 12.64
C ASN A 264 -9.48 -14.10 13.22
N ARG A 265 -10.20 -13.13 12.65
CA ARG A 265 -11.58 -12.81 13.03
C ARG A 265 -12.64 -13.55 12.19
N GLY A 266 -12.20 -14.38 11.22
CA GLY A 266 -13.11 -15.10 10.33
C GLY A 266 -13.91 -14.19 9.38
N GLN A 267 -13.43 -12.96 9.15
CA GLN A 267 -14.03 -12.02 8.19
C GLN A 267 -13.69 -12.41 6.74
N ILE A 268 -12.60 -13.15 6.56
CA ILE A 268 -12.21 -13.83 5.32
C ILE A 268 -11.98 -15.31 5.65
N ARG A 269 -12.62 -16.18 4.86
CA ARG A 269 -12.65 -17.64 5.04
C ARG A 269 -12.08 -18.36 3.83
N PRO A 270 -11.76 -19.66 3.92
CA PRO A 270 -11.21 -20.43 2.80
C PRO A 270 -12.07 -20.40 1.52
N GLU A 271 -13.39 -20.35 1.64
CA GLU A 271 -14.36 -20.28 0.54
C GLU A 271 -14.38 -18.94 -0.19
N ASP A 272 -13.80 -17.90 0.40
CA ASP A 272 -13.62 -16.58 -0.24
C ASP A 272 -12.47 -16.56 -1.26
N PHE A 273 -11.86 -17.73 -1.51
CA PHE A 273 -10.78 -17.90 -2.47
C PHE A 273 -11.11 -18.93 -3.53
N SER A 274 -10.58 -18.74 -4.73
CA SER A 274 -10.63 -19.67 -5.84
C SER A 274 -9.22 -20.05 -6.29
N VAL A 275 -9.02 -21.33 -6.60
CA VAL A 275 -7.79 -21.85 -7.21
C VAL A 275 -8.02 -21.90 -8.71
N ARG A 276 -7.10 -21.35 -9.49
CA ARG A 276 -7.15 -21.32 -10.97
C ARG A 276 -6.37 -22.48 -11.55
N GLU A 277 -6.67 -22.81 -12.82
CA GLU A 277 -5.80 -23.66 -13.61
C GLU A 277 -4.37 -23.09 -13.61
N GLY A 278 -3.38 -23.93 -13.25
CA GLY A 278 -2.00 -23.49 -13.01
C GLY A 278 -1.66 -23.10 -11.56
N GLY A 279 -2.56 -23.38 -10.59
CA GLY A 279 -2.27 -23.30 -9.15
C GLY A 279 -2.23 -21.90 -8.55
N GLY A 280 -2.65 -20.88 -9.31
CA GLY A 280 -2.77 -19.52 -8.78
C GLY A 280 -4.02 -19.35 -7.94
N VAL A 281 -3.88 -18.74 -6.76
CA VAL A 281 -4.98 -18.44 -5.84
C VAL A 281 -5.42 -16.99 -5.97
N SER A 282 -6.73 -16.73 -5.96
CA SER A 282 -7.32 -15.39 -6.02
C SER A 282 -8.56 -15.28 -5.14
N LEU A 283 -8.90 -14.07 -4.71
CA LEU A 283 -10.15 -13.79 -4.00
C LEU A 283 -11.36 -13.93 -4.95
N THR A 284 -12.44 -14.49 -4.45
CA THR A 284 -13.76 -14.45 -5.09
C THR A 284 -14.31 -13.01 -5.12
N PRO A 285 -15.37 -12.71 -5.88
CA PRO A 285 -16.01 -11.38 -5.83
C PRO A 285 -16.46 -10.98 -4.42
N ASP A 286 -17.02 -11.87 -3.66
CA ASP A 286 -17.49 -11.62 -2.29
C ASP A 286 -16.30 -11.43 -1.33
N GLY A 287 -15.27 -12.27 -1.42
CA GLY A 287 -14.04 -12.11 -0.68
C GLY A 287 -13.37 -10.76 -0.96
N ARG A 288 -13.30 -10.33 -2.23
CA ARG A 288 -12.80 -8.99 -2.59
C ARG A 288 -13.61 -7.88 -1.94
N LYS A 289 -14.95 -7.98 -2.00
CA LYS A 289 -15.84 -7.00 -1.39
C LYS A 289 -15.58 -6.89 0.11
N ALA A 290 -15.48 -8.01 0.82
CA ALA A 290 -15.17 -8.02 2.26
C ALA A 290 -13.83 -7.35 2.56
N VAL A 291 -12.77 -7.66 1.79
CA VAL A 291 -11.45 -7.03 1.96
C VAL A 291 -11.49 -5.52 1.69
N VAL A 292 -12.19 -5.09 0.62
CA VAL A 292 -12.32 -3.67 0.27
C VAL A 292 -13.04 -2.89 1.38
N VAL A 293 -14.14 -3.42 1.91
CA VAL A 293 -14.88 -2.80 3.02
C VAL A 293 -13.97 -2.64 4.24
N ALA A 294 -13.32 -3.71 4.68
CA ALA A 294 -12.43 -3.67 5.83
C ALA A 294 -11.22 -2.74 5.61
N TYR A 295 -10.70 -2.66 4.39
CA TYR A 295 -9.63 -1.73 4.03
C TYR A 295 -10.09 -0.27 4.15
N GLN A 296 -11.31 0.05 3.69
CA GLN A 296 -11.88 1.39 3.82
C GLN A 296 -12.15 1.76 5.27
N GLU A 297 -12.73 0.86 6.06
CA GLU A 297 -12.92 1.06 7.50
C GLU A 297 -11.57 1.33 8.18
N ARG A 298 -10.55 0.53 7.85
CA ARG A 298 -9.19 0.73 8.38
C ARG A 298 -8.60 2.10 8.01
N LYS A 299 -8.84 2.60 6.82
CA LYS A 299 -8.38 3.93 6.38
C LYS A 299 -9.04 5.07 7.15
N GLN A 300 -10.25 4.89 7.65
CA GLN A 300 -10.98 5.88 8.44
C GLN A 300 -10.56 5.90 9.90
N GLU A 301 -9.89 4.84 10.39
CA GLU A 301 -9.43 4.80 11.77
C GLU A 301 -8.46 5.94 12.06
N ALA A 302 -8.77 6.71 13.12
CA ALA A 302 -7.90 7.78 13.57
C ALA A 302 -6.64 7.23 14.25
N LEU A 303 -5.50 7.80 13.92
CA LEU A 303 -4.24 7.56 14.59
C LEU A 303 -3.51 8.86 14.85
N GLN A 304 -2.64 8.86 15.87
CA GLN A 304 -1.75 9.97 16.11
C GLN A 304 -0.49 9.82 15.26
N HIS A 305 -0.25 10.79 14.37
CA HIS A 305 0.96 10.77 13.55
C HIS A 305 2.20 10.96 14.44
N PRO A 306 3.24 10.09 14.32
CA PRO A 306 4.38 10.11 15.24
C PRO A 306 5.18 11.41 15.25
N LEU A 307 5.23 12.14 14.12
CA LEU A 307 6.01 13.38 13.99
C LEU A 307 5.20 14.63 14.39
N PHE A 308 3.90 14.67 14.10
CA PHE A 308 3.12 15.89 14.22
C PHE A 308 2.24 15.94 15.46
N SER A 309 2.17 14.85 16.22
CA SER A 309 1.28 14.71 17.40
C SER A 309 -0.19 15.07 17.11
N GLN A 310 -0.58 15.01 15.83
CA GLN A 310 -1.94 15.28 15.36
C GLN A 310 -2.67 13.97 15.07
N SER A 311 -3.94 13.92 15.46
CA SER A 311 -4.83 12.82 15.11
C SER A 311 -5.31 13.01 13.67
N MET A 312 -5.18 11.97 12.87
CA MET A 312 -5.66 11.95 11.49
C MET A 312 -6.09 10.53 11.08
N PRO A 313 -6.99 10.39 10.08
CA PRO A 313 -7.29 9.09 9.50
C PRO A 313 -6.04 8.44 8.88
N LEU A 314 -5.88 7.12 9.08
CA LEU A 314 -4.76 6.36 8.52
C LEU A 314 -4.59 6.57 7.01
N GLY A 315 -5.69 6.68 6.28
CA GLY A 315 -5.64 6.88 4.82
C GLY A 315 -5.06 8.22 4.37
N LEU A 316 -4.88 9.21 5.26
CA LEU A 316 -4.17 10.45 4.96
C LEU A 316 -2.65 10.35 5.14
N VAL A 317 -2.19 9.33 5.86
CA VAL A 317 -0.76 9.19 6.17
C VAL A 317 0.10 9.09 4.89
N PRO A 318 -0.27 8.35 3.82
CA PRO A 318 0.50 8.34 2.59
C PRO A 318 0.69 9.74 1.97
N LEU A 319 -0.33 10.61 2.03
CA LEU A 319 -0.23 11.99 1.54
C LEU A 319 0.74 12.83 2.39
N VAL A 320 0.69 12.67 3.71
CA VAL A 320 1.63 13.34 4.63
C VAL A 320 3.06 12.88 4.35
N GLN A 321 3.27 11.57 4.22
CA GLN A 321 4.58 11.00 3.92
C GLN A 321 5.10 11.43 2.53
N ALA A 322 4.24 11.52 1.52
CA ALA A 322 4.61 12.06 0.21
C ALA A 322 5.07 13.54 0.29
N ARG A 323 4.43 14.36 1.15
CA ARG A 323 4.86 15.74 1.40
C ARG A 323 6.22 15.80 2.10
N LEU A 324 6.46 14.95 3.10
CA LEU A 324 7.78 14.85 3.75
C LEU A 324 8.86 14.43 2.77
N MET A 325 8.54 13.47 1.89
CA MET A 325 9.46 13.04 0.82
C MET A 325 9.75 14.18 -0.17
N ALA A 326 8.75 14.98 -0.54
CA ALA A 326 8.94 16.16 -1.40
C ALA A 326 9.82 17.22 -0.76
N ARG A 327 9.72 17.45 0.56
CA ARG A 327 10.60 18.36 1.30
C ARG A 327 12.05 17.87 1.26
N SER A 328 12.27 16.58 1.49
CA SER A 328 13.60 15.95 1.40
C SER A 328 14.19 16.07 0.00
N VAL A 329 13.40 15.78 -1.06
CA VAL A 329 13.81 15.90 -2.47
C VAL A 329 14.23 17.34 -2.83
N ARG A 330 13.56 18.35 -2.27
CA ARG A 330 13.93 19.77 -2.47
C ARG A 330 15.15 20.20 -1.64
N LYS A 331 15.63 19.35 -0.73
CA LYS A 331 16.65 19.72 0.27
C LYS A 331 16.22 20.97 1.06
N GLU A 332 14.96 21.04 1.48
CA GLU A 332 14.48 22.15 2.32
C GLU A 332 15.30 22.20 3.61
N VAL A 333 15.60 23.41 4.06
CA VAL A 333 16.37 23.63 5.30
C VAL A 333 15.39 23.72 6.47
N GLU A 334 15.67 23.03 7.55
CA GLU A 334 14.93 23.09 8.79
C GLU A 334 15.36 24.29 9.65
N ALA A 335 14.63 24.57 10.73
CA ALA A 335 14.85 25.73 11.59
C ALA A 335 16.25 25.75 12.26
N ASP A 336 16.88 24.59 12.42
CA ASP A 336 18.22 24.40 12.96
C ASP A 336 19.34 24.50 11.90
N GLY A 337 18.97 24.78 10.65
CA GLY A 337 19.91 24.85 9.51
C GLY A 337 20.26 23.51 8.86
N ALA A 338 19.72 22.40 9.37
CA ALA A 338 19.91 21.07 8.77
C ALA A 338 19.04 20.89 7.51
N THR A 339 19.51 20.06 6.57
CA THR A 339 18.69 19.66 5.44
C THR A 339 17.63 18.65 5.89
N ALA A 340 16.36 18.86 5.49
CA ALA A 340 15.27 17.98 5.83
C ALA A 340 15.50 16.56 5.27
N GLY A 341 15.78 15.60 6.14
CA GLY A 341 15.82 14.18 5.81
C GLY A 341 14.41 13.59 5.71
N TYR A 342 14.27 12.48 4.96
CA TYR A 342 13.01 11.75 4.95
C TYR A 342 12.84 10.94 6.24
N LEU A 343 11.75 11.19 6.95
CA LEU A 343 11.39 10.47 8.17
C LEU A 343 10.20 9.54 7.89
N PRO A 344 10.39 8.20 7.95
CA PRO A 344 9.34 7.25 7.61
C PRO A 344 8.24 7.22 8.68
N PHE A 345 7.04 6.79 8.27
CA PHE A 345 5.95 6.54 9.18
C PHE A 345 6.24 5.33 10.06
N LEU A 346 6.12 5.50 11.37
CA LEU A 346 6.35 4.46 12.37
C LEU A 346 5.07 4.21 13.16
N VAL A 347 4.62 2.96 13.20
CA VAL A 347 3.48 2.53 14.03
C VAL A 347 3.88 2.58 15.50
N ARG A 348 3.01 3.16 16.33
CA ARG A 348 3.14 3.19 17.80
C ARG A 348 2.34 2.08 18.46
#